data_de88ea0a3eeb9e6c999aa8f6e3d563a6
#
_entry.id   de88ea0a3eeb9e6c999aa8f6e3d563a6
#
_cell.length_a   1.000
_cell.length_b   1.000
_cell.length_c   1.000
_cell.angle_alpha   90.00
_cell.angle_beta   90.00
_cell.angle_gamma   90.00
#
_symmetry.space_group_name_H-M   'P 1'
#
loop_
_entity.id
_entity.type
_entity.pdbx_description
1 polymer ?
#
loop_
_entity_poly.entity_id
_entity_poly.type
_entity_poly.pdbx_seq_one_letter_code
_entity_poly.pdbx_strand_id
1 'polypeptide(L)'
;MLGEDVNFQLEWVSIYTFQCRRMEKFRHNRVVFAGDSAHQVSPCGARGANSGLQDADNLVWKLKLVIDGKAPPALLDSYDSERVYGADENILNSSRSTDFITPKSQQSRIFRDAVLDLSEHFAFARPLVNSGRLSLPCTYDGSVLNSADALPQGPARTRPGAPCPDVALENGYLLPQLGNDFVLLCINTPAPEALQVNGIALRPLALSCDPETNTALAQRYLGDAPAAVYLLRPDQHVAARWPSYNETDICAALLRATAQG
;
A
#
# COMPACT_ATOMS: atom_id res chain seq x y z
N MET A 1 -29.33 16.34 18.73
CA MET A 1 -29.23 15.03 18.10
C MET A 1 -30.34 14.10 18.55
N LEU A 2 -30.54 13.91 19.85
CA LEU A 2 -31.56 12.98 20.35
C LEU A 2 -32.88 13.63 20.73
N GLY A 3 -32.99 14.95 20.70
CA GLY A 3 -34.15 15.72 21.19
C GLY A 3 -34.09 15.95 22.71
N GLU A 4 -34.94 16.85 23.18
CA GLU A 4 -34.95 17.25 24.61
C GLU A 4 -35.69 16.27 25.52
N ASP A 5 -36.50 15.37 24.94
CA ASP A 5 -37.38 14.45 25.70
C ASP A 5 -36.83 13.01 25.82
N VAL A 6 -35.55 12.77 25.48
CA VAL A 6 -34.96 11.44 25.56
C VAL A 6 -34.34 11.19 26.93
N ASN A 7 -34.94 10.28 27.72
CA ASN A 7 -34.34 9.82 28.95
C ASN A 7 -33.18 8.86 28.64
N PHE A 8 -31.99 9.15 29.17
CA PHE A 8 -30.84 8.26 29.08
C PHE A 8 -30.07 8.26 30.40
N GLN A 9 -29.38 7.17 30.68
CA GLN A 9 -28.47 7.02 31.78
C GLN A 9 -27.05 6.97 31.26
N LEU A 10 -26.17 7.83 31.79
CA LEU A 10 -24.73 7.82 31.45
C LEU A 10 -24.08 6.65 32.19
N GLU A 11 -23.60 5.64 31.46
CA GLU A 11 -22.83 4.55 32.03
C GLU A 11 -21.33 4.89 32.10
N TRP A 12 -20.82 5.63 31.13
CA TRP A 12 -19.42 6.00 31.10
C TRP A 12 -19.19 7.28 30.29
N VAL A 13 -18.29 8.12 30.80
CA VAL A 13 -17.86 9.36 30.13
C VAL A 13 -16.34 9.42 30.12
N SER A 14 -15.75 9.72 28.97
CA SER A 14 -14.32 9.88 28.83
C SER A 14 -13.98 10.99 27.83
N ILE A 15 -12.84 11.63 28.05
CA ILE A 15 -12.26 12.61 27.14
C ILE A 15 -10.96 11.99 26.60
N TYR A 16 -10.89 11.85 25.28
CA TYR A 16 -9.69 11.37 24.58
C TYR A 16 -8.99 12.55 23.89
N THR A 17 -7.66 12.58 24.02
CA THR A 17 -6.81 13.47 23.25
C THR A 17 -6.10 12.63 22.18
N PHE A 18 -6.45 12.88 20.93
CA PHE A 18 -5.79 12.23 19.81
C PHE A 18 -4.55 13.02 19.40
N GLN A 19 -3.52 12.30 18.99
CA GLN A 19 -2.28 12.90 18.53
C GLN A 19 -1.96 12.39 17.12
N CYS A 20 -1.40 13.28 16.28
CA CYS A 20 -0.85 12.95 14.99
C CYS A 20 0.65 13.20 15.05
N ARG A 21 1.41 12.14 15.31
CA ARG A 21 2.87 12.20 15.46
C ARG A 21 3.51 10.85 15.16
N ARG A 22 4.79 10.84 14.85
CA ARG A 22 5.61 9.65 14.71
C ARG A 22 6.99 9.83 15.32
N MET A 23 7.69 8.73 15.53
CA MET A 23 9.12 8.71 15.80
C MET A 23 9.89 9.16 14.55
N GLU A 24 11.08 9.70 14.74
CA GLU A 24 11.97 10.04 13.63
C GLU A 24 12.42 8.78 12.87
N LYS A 25 12.71 7.71 13.62
CA LYS A 25 13.08 6.39 13.10
C LYS A 25 12.31 5.30 13.83
N PHE A 26 11.93 4.25 13.09
CA PHE A 26 11.23 3.08 13.63
C PHE A 26 12.20 1.95 13.99
N ARG A 27 13.42 1.98 13.42
CA ARG A 27 14.48 1.00 13.73
C ARG A 27 15.62 1.63 14.50
N HIS A 28 15.95 1.02 15.64
CA HIS A 28 17.10 1.37 16.49
C HIS A 28 17.94 0.11 16.74
N ASN A 29 18.93 -0.13 15.89
CA ASN A 29 19.75 -1.36 15.88
C ASN A 29 18.90 -2.63 15.76
N ARG A 30 18.72 -3.36 16.87
CA ARG A 30 17.93 -4.61 16.94
C ARG A 30 16.53 -4.42 17.51
N VAL A 31 16.17 -3.19 17.86
CA VAL A 31 14.82 -2.83 18.33
C VAL A 31 14.08 -2.18 17.17
N VAL A 32 12.87 -2.67 16.90
CA VAL A 32 11.99 -2.16 15.85
C VAL A 32 10.66 -1.80 16.47
N PHE A 33 10.15 -0.61 16.16
CA PHE A 33 8.85 -0.11 16.60
C PHE A 33 7.83 -0.23 15.47
N ALA A 34 6.58 -0.57 15.81
CA ALA A 34 5.47 -0.72 14.88
C ALA A 34 4.15 -0.26 15.52
N GLY A 35 3.17 0.13 14.70
CA GLY A 35 1.88 0.60 15.17
C GLY A 35 1.98 1.84 16.06
N ASP A 36 1.14 1.95 17.06
CA ASP A 36 1.02 3.14 17.94
C ASP A 36 2.30 3.46 18.72
N SER A 37 3.21 2.48 18.86
CA SER A 37 4.53 2.72 19.47
C SER A 37 5.47 3.51 18.54
N ALA A 38 5.27 3.43 17.22
CA ALA A 38 6.04 4.12 16.20
C ALA A 38 5.37 5.40 15.71
N HIS A 39 4.04 5.38 15.51
CA HIS A 39 3.26 6.49 15.01
C HIS A 39 1.82 6.48 15.51
N GLN A 40 1.28 7.65 15.72
CA GLN A 40 -0.11 7.85 16.16
C GLN A 40 -0.83 8.77 15.17
N VAL A 41 -2.08 8.45 14.88
CA VAL A 41 -2.94 9.27 14.01
C VAL A 41 -4.30 9.50 14.68
N SER A 42 -5.00 10.57 14.29
CA SER A 42 -6.37 10.77 14.74
C SER A 42 -7.30 9.67 14.19
N PRO A 43 -8.46 9.43 14.82
CA PRO A 43 -9.40 8.38 14.36
C PRO A 43 -10.04 8.70 13.01
N CYS A 44 -9.88 9.94 12.51
CA CYS A 44 -10.43 10.37 11.24
C CYS A 44 -9.82 9.56 10.08
N GLY A 45 -10.67 8.73 9.47
CA GLY A 45 -10.28 7.84 8.38
C GLY A 45 -9.87 6.43 8.81
N ALA A 46 -10.02 6.05 10.10
CA ALA A 46 -9.76 4.71 10.64
C ALA A 46 -8.37 4.14 10.26
N ARG A 47 -7.32 4.98 10.28
CA ARG A 47 -5.98 4.64 9.75
C ARG A 47 -5.04 3.99 10.75
N GLY A 48 -5.24 4.19 12.06
CA GLY A 48 -4.29 3.74 13.09
C GLY A 48 -4.06 2.23 13.04
N ALA A 49 -5.09 1.43 13.28
CA ALA A 49 -4.99 -0.04 13.25
C ALA A 49 -4.53 -0.57 11.87
N ASN A 50 -5.08 -0.02 10.78
CA ASN A 50 -4.71 -0.42 9.42
C ASN A 50 -3.23 -0.13 9.13
N SER A 51 -2.71 1.01 9.59
CA SER A 51 -1.30 1.34 9.43
C SER A 51 -0.40 0.41 10.24
N GLY A 52 -0.80 0.05 11.47
CA GLY A 52 -0.08 -0.93 12.28
C GLY A 52 -0.05 -2.33 11.67
N LEU A 53 -1.15 -2.76 11.02
CA LEU A 53 -1.15 -4.02 10.26
C LEU A 53 -0.21 -3.95 9.06
N GLN A 54 -0.18 -2.81 8.33
CA GLN A 54 0.76 -2.60 7.23
C GLN A 54 2.22 -2.57 7.70
N ASP A 55 2.50 -2.07 8.92
CA ASP A 55 3.83 -2.15 9.50
C ASP A 55 4.26 -3.61 9.70
N ALA A 56 3.38 -4.42 10.29
CA ALA A 56 3.66 -5.83 10.51
C ALA A 56 3.86 -6.59 9.19
N ASP A 57 3.00 -6.35 8.21
CA ASP A 57 3.08 -6.97 6.89
C ASP A 57 4.38 -6.61 6.17
N ASN A 58 4.79 -5.34 6.21
CA ASN A 58 6.04 -4.88 5.63
C ASN A 58 7.29 -5.42 6.36
N LEU A 59 7.22 -5.58 7.69
CA LEU A 59 8.36 -5.99 8.52
C LEU A 59 8.61 -7.49 8.48
N VAL A 60 7.56 -8.31 8.58
CA VAL A 60 7.69 -9.75 8.90
C VAL A 60 8.48 -10.51 7.85
N TRP A 61 8.22 -10.29 6.56
CA TRP A 61 8.94 -10.97 5.50
C TRP A 61 10.42 -10.55 5.42
N LYS A 62 10.72 -9.26 5.67
CA LYS A 62 12.09 -8.73 5.73
C LYS A 62 12.86 -9.35 6.89
N LEU A 63 12.22 -9.35 8.06
CA LEU A 63 12.80 -9.92 9.27
C LEU A 63 13.05 -11.42 9.11
N LYS A 64 12.11 -12.16 8.51
CA LYS A 64 12.26 -13.58 8.21
C LYS A 64 13.48 -13.84 7.33
N LEU A 65 13.64 -13.12 6.22
CA LEU A 65 14.77 -13.31 5.32
C LEU A 65 16.12 -13.01 6.00
N VAL A 66 16.17 -12.00 6.87
CA VAL A 66 17.37 -11.67 7.63
C VAL A 66 17.69 -12.75 8.68
N ILE A 67 16.70 -13.24 9.41
CA ILE A 67 16.89 -14.32 10.41
C ILE A 67 17.31 -15.63 9.73
N ASP A 68 16.73 -15.95 8.59
CA ASP A 68 17.06 -17.14 7.79
C ASP A 68 18.43 -17.03 7.09
N GLY A 69 19.13 -15.89 7.20
CA GLY A 69 20.41 -15.63 6.55
C GLY A 69 20.31 -15.49 5.01
N LYS A 70 19.11 -15.25 4.48
CA LYS A 70 18.83 -15.12 3.05
C LYS A 70 18.91 -13.67 2.55
N ALA A 71 18.96 -12.69 3.45
CA ALA A 71 19.14 -11.28 3.14
C ALA A 71 20.03 -10.60 4.20
N PRO A 72 20.75 -9.53 3.85
CA PRO A 72 21.55 -8.80 4.79
C PRO A 72 20.68 -7.98 5.77
N PRO A 73 21.20 -7.67 6.99
CA PRO A 73 20.49 -6.81 7.94
C PRO A 73 20.09 -5.43 7.40
N ALA A 74 20.76 -4.96 6.35
CA ALA A 74 20.44 -3.71 5.64
C ALA A 74 19.04 -3.73 5.01
N LEU A 75 18.46 -4.91 4.73
CA LEU A 75 17.07 -5.02 4.27
C LEU A 75 16.10 -4.35 5.26
N LEU A 76 16.38 -4.41 6.56
CA LEU A 76 15.53 -3.80 7.58
C LEU A 76 15.58 -2.25 7.59
N ASP A 77 16.57 -1.62 6.94
CA ASP A 77 16.59 -0.16 6.79
C ASP A 77 15.48 0.30 5.83
N SER A 78 15.07 -0.57 4.90
CA SER A 78 13.93 -0.29 4.04
C SER A 78 12.58 -0.32 4.79
N TYR A 79 12.47 -1.08 5.87
CA TYR A 79 11.29 -0.98 6.75
C TYR A 79 11.18 0.43 7.33
N ASP A 80 12.29 0.93 7.88
CA ASP A 80 12.32 2.28 8.44
C ASP A 80 11.89 3.34 7.41
N SER A 81 12.54 3.36 6.25
CA SER A 81 12.26 4.36 5.20
C SER A 81 10.85 4.26 4.62
N GLU A 82 10.36 3.06 4.34
CA GLU A 82 9.02 2.84 3.77
C GLU A 82 7.92 3.16 4.79
N ARG A 83 8.06 2.75 6.05
CA ARG A 83 7.01 2.94 7.06
C ARG A 83 7.00 4.33 7.68
N VAL A 84 8.16 4.99 7.78
CA VAL A 84 8.23 6.42 8.09
C VAL A 84 7.49 7.24 7.03
N TYR A 85 7.75 6.96 5.74
CA TYR A 85 7.02 7.59 4.63
C TYR A 85 5.51 7.31 4.70
N GLY A 86 5.11 6.05 4.95
CA GLY A 86 3.70 5.67 5.10
C GLY A 86 3.02 6.36 6.29
N ALA A 87 3.73 6.53 7.40
CA ALA A 87 3.22 7.26 8.58
C ALA A 87 3.03 8.75 8.28
N ASP A 88 3.96 9.39 7.57
CA ASP A 88 3.83 10.80 7.16
C ASP A 88 2.61 11.02 6.26
N GLU A 89 2.40 10.15 5.28
CA GLU A 89 1.22 10.20 4.42
C GLU A 89 -0.08 10.01 5.23
N ASN A 90 -0.10 9.06 6.16
CA ASN A 90 -1.26 8.81 7.01
C ASN A 90 -1.55 9.98 7.95
N ILE A 91 -0.53 10.56 8.59
CA ILE A 91 -0.65 11.73 9.46
C ILE A 91 -1.19 12.92 8.67
N LEU A 92 -0.64 13.20 7.50
CA LEU A 92 -1.07 14.30 6.64
C LEU A 92 -2.55 14.17 6.25
N ASN A 93 -2.96 12.99 5.76
CA ASN A 93 -4.34 12.78 5.33
C ASN A 93 -5.33 12.78 6.51
N SER A 94 -4.95 12.20 7.66
CA SER A 94 -5.78 12.20 8.87
C SER A 94 -5.94 13.61 9.45
N SER A 95 -4.87 14.39 9.50
CA SER A 95 -4.91 15.77 9.97
C SER A 95 -5.80 16.65 9.07
N ARG A 96 -5.66 16.53 7.74
CA ARG A 96 -6.52 17.26 6.79
C ARG A 96 -7.99 16.89 6.96
N SER A 97 -8.30 15.61 7.15
CA SER A 97 -9.67 15.16 7.39
C SER A 97 -10.23 15.72 8.71
N THR A 98 -9.40 15.75 9.77
CA THR A 98 -9.77 16.31 11.07
C THR A 98 -10.04 17.82 10.95
N ASP A 99 -9.16 18.57 10.30
CA ASP A 99 -9.33 20.03 10.12
C ASP A 99 -10.55 20.36 9.26
N PHE A 100 -10.90 19.53 8.29
CA PHE A 100 -12.11 19.67 7.49
C PHE A 100 -13.37 19.42 8.31
N ILE A 101 -13.42 18.33 9.07
CA ILE A 101 -14.59 17.95 9.88
C ILE A 101 -14.80 18.93 11.06
N THR A 102 -13.70 19.37 11.68
CA THR A 102 -13.72 20.27 12.85
C THR A 102 -12.98 21.58 12.58
N PRO A 103 -13.55 22.47 11.73
CA PRO A 103 -12.89 23.73 11.36
C PRO A 103 -12.67 24.63 12.58
N LYS A 104 -11.44 25.12 12.75
CA LYS A 104 -11.01 25.90 13.91
C LYS A 104 -11.25 27.40 13.76
N SER A 105 -11.55 27.88 12.55
CA SER A 105 -11.81 29.30 12.27
C SER A 105 -13.10 29.46 11.48
N GLN A 106 -13.63 30.72 11.48
CA GLN A 106 -14.80 31.08 10.69
C GLN A 106 -14.54 30.88 9.18
N GLN A 107 -13.36 31.23 8.70
CA GLN A 107 -12.95 31.04 7.31
C GLN A 107 -12.94 29.58 6.91
N SER A 108 -12.36 28.73 7.75
CA SER A 108 -12.35 27.27 7.52
C SER A 108 -13.76 26.68 7.51
N ARG A 109 -14.67 27.22 8.33
CA ARG A 109 -16.08 26.79 8.34
C ARG A 109 -16.79 27.19 7.05
N ILE A 110 -16.64 28.45 6.62
CA ILE A 110 -17.21 28.93 5.35
C ILE A 110 -16.70 28.08 4.18
N PHE A 111 -15.39 27.82 4.15
CA PHE A 111 -14.81 26.97 3.11
C PHE A 111 -15.41 25.55 3.11
N ARG A 112 -15.47 24.88 4.28
CA ARG A 112 -16.06 23.54 4.41
C ARG A 112 -17.51 23.52 3.93
N ASP A 113 -18.33 24.48 4.40
CA ASP A 113 -19.75 24.52 4.08
C ASP A 113 -19.96 24.74 2.58
N ALA A 114 -19.20 25.63 1.96
CA ALA A 114 -19.22 25.84 0.51
C ALA A 114 -18.78 24.60 -0.29
N VAL A 115 -17.77 23.88 0.19
CA VAL A 115 -17.32 22.62 -0.47
C VAL A 115 -18.38 21.54 -0.34
N LEU A 116 -19.05 21.42 0.80
CA LEU A 116 -20.14 20.46 1.00
C LEU A 116 -21.30 20.76 0.03
N ASP A 117 -21.76 22.02 -0.03
CA ASP A 117 -22.83 22.44 -0.94
C ASP A 117 -22.47 22.16 -2.41
N LEU A 118 -21.24 22.51 -2.82
CA LEU A 118 -20.78 22.24 -4.19
C LEU A 118 -20.68 20.73 -4.49
N SER A 119 -20.34 19.90 -3.50
CA SER A 119 -20.16 18.46 -3.71
C SER A 119 -21.47 17.71 -4.00
N GLU A 120 -22.61 18.27 -3.61
CA GLU A 120 -23.95 17.74 -3.95
C GLU A 120 -24.22 17.83 -5.46
N HIS A 121 -23.79 18.94 -6.07
CA HIS A 121 -24.15 19.28 -7.45
C HIS A 121 -23.02 19.10 -8.47
N PHE A 122 -21.75 19.17 -8.04
CA PHE A 122 -20.60 19.20 -8.94
C PHE A 122 -19.57 18.10 -8.62
N ALA A 123 -19.28 17.27 -9.62
CA ALA A 123 -18.36 16.15 -9.50
C ALA A 123 -16.92 16.60 -9.11
N PHE A 124 -16.45 17.78 -9.57
CA PHE A 124 -15.11 18.28 -9.23
C PHE A 124 -14.91 18.56 -7.74
N ALA A 125 -15.99 18.90 -7.01
CA ALA A 125 -15.91 19.22 -5.58
C ALA A 125 -15.88 17.96 -4.69
N ARG A 126 -16.36 16.81 -5.16
CA ARG A 126 -16.40 15.55 -4.40
C ARG A 126 -15.03 15.08 -3.90
N PRO A 127 -13.94 15.14 -4.69
CA PRO A 127 -12.61 14.79 -4.20
C PRO A 127 -12.08 15.70 -3.09
N LEU A 128 -12.61 16.94 -2.94
CA LEU A 128 -12.25 17.83 -1.84
C LEU A 128 -12.85 17.34 -0.51
N VAL A 129 -14.01 16.68 -0.53
CA VAL A 129 -14.64 16.05 0.64
C VAL A 129 -14.01 14.67 0.90
N ASN A 130 -13.82 13.89 -0.15
CA ASN A 130 -13.26 12.54 -0.05
C ASN A 130 -12.27 12.29 -1.20
N SER A 131 -11.00 12.42 -0.89
CA SER A 131 -9.92 12.19 -1.85
C SER A 131 -9.74 10.72 -2.28
N GLY A 132 -10.45 9.78 -1.65
CA GLY A 132 -10.26 8.33 -1.85
C GLY A 132 -8.97 7.77 -1.22
N ARG A 133 -8.07 8.62 -0.70
CA ARG A 133 -6.77 8.20 -0.14
C ARG A 133 -6.90 7.45 1.20
N LEU A 134 -8.05 7.57 1.87
CA LEU A 134 -8.27 6.95 3.17
C LEU A 134 -8.36 5.41 3.10
N SER A 135 -8.64 4.85 1.94
CA SER A 135 -8.87 3.42 1.75
C SER A 135 -7.73 2.69 1.03
N LEU A 136 -6.66 3.39 0.66
CA LEU A 136 -5.57 2.81 -0.11
C LEU A 136 -4.26 2.80 0.70
N PRO A 137 -3.47 1.71 0.64
CA PRO A 137 -2.10 1.71 1.11
C PRO A 137 -1.27 2.76 0.36
N CYS A 138 -0.19 3.25 0.98
CA CYS A 138 0.70 4.18 0.30
C CYS A 138 1.51 3.47 -0.80
N THR A 139 1.95 4.25 -1.78
CA THR A 139 2.86 3.78 -2.83
C THR A 139 4.28 4.19 -2.43
N TYR A 140 5.20 3.24 -2.35
CA TYR A 140 6.60 3.48 -1.97
C TYR A 140 7.44 3.90 -3.20
N ASP A 141 7.08 5.02 -3.84
CA ASP A 141 7.76 5.49 -5.07
C ASP A 141 9.29 5.68 -4.90
N GLY A 142 9.74 6.05 -3.72
CA GLY A 142 11.16 6.27 -3.40
C GLY A 142 11.87 5.07 -2.77
N SER A 143 11.25 3.89 -2.69
CA SER A 143 11.91 2.73 -2.07
C SER A 143 13.11 2.26 -2.88
N VAL A 144 14.22 2.03 -2.18
CA VAL A 144 15.45 1.46 -2.76
C VAL A 144 15.28 0.03 -3.23
N LEU A 145 14.22 -0.64 -2.77
CA LEU A 145 13.89 -2.02 -3.16
C LEU A 145 13.20 -2.10 -4.53
N ASN A 146 12.75 -0.98 -5.08
CA ASN A 146 12.10 -0.95 -6.39
C ASN A 146 13.13 -0.95 -7.51
N SER A 147 12.85 -1.68 -8.57
CA SER A 147 13.54 -1.53 -9.85
C SER A 147 12.94 -0.39 -10.67
N ALA A 148 13.70 0.12 -11.64
CA ALA A 148 13.17 1.06 -12.62
C ALA A 148 11.95 0.46 -13.36
N ASP A 149 10.97 1.30 -13.66
CA ASP A 149 9.77 0.85 -14.39
C ASP A 149 10.13 0.55 -15.85
N ALA A 150 10.01 -0.71 -16.25
CA ALA A 150 10.29 -1.18 -17.59
C ALA A 150 9.01 -1.48 -18.40
N LEU A 151 7.82 -1.14 -17.86
CA LEU A 151 6.52 -1.31 -18.54
C LEU A 151 5.82 0.07 -18.68
N PRO A 152 6.31 0.98 -19.53
CA PRO A 152 5.77 2.35 -19.64
C PRO A 152 4.31 2.40 -20.12
N GLN A 153 3.84 1.37 -20.82
CA GLN A 153 2.44 1.23 -21.27
C GLN A 153 1.53 0.64 -20.19
N GLY A 154 2.09 0.16 -19.09
CA GLY A 154 1.36 -0.41 -17.96
C GLY A 154 0.65 0.65 -17.13
N PRO A 155 -0.39 0.25 -16.37
CA PRO A 155 -1.16 1.18 -15.56
C PRO A 155 -0.32 1.82 -14.46
N ALA A 156 -0.48 3.14 -14.23
CA ALA A 156 0.23 3.86 -13.17
C ALA A 156 -0.02 3.28 -11.77
N ARG A 157 -1.17 2.66 -11.56
CA ARG A 157 -1.57 2.06 -10.27
C ARG A 157 -0.81 0.78 -9.88
N THR A 158 -0.08 0.17 -10.81
CA THR A 158 0.76 -1.02 -10.60
C THR A 158 2.23 -0.77 -10.94
N ARG A 159 2.67 0.51 -10.90
CA ARG A 159 4.10 0.83 -11.03
C ARG A 159 4.90 0.29 -9.84
N PRO A 160 6.22 0.14 -9.97
CA PRO A 160 7.07 -0.26 -8.85
C PRO A 160 6.83 0.60 -7.60
N GLY A 161 6.70 -0.04 -6.45
CA GLY A 161 6.33 0.58 -5.18
C GLY A 161 4.82 0.63 -4.89
N ALA A 162 3.96 0.44 -5.88
CA ALA A 162 2.51 0.44 -5.67
C ALA A 162 2.02 -0.88 -5.05
N PRO A 163 0.98 -0.84 -4.20
CA PRO A 163 0.29 -2.05 -3.76
C PRO A 163 -0.46 -2.69 -4.92
N CYS A 164 -0.51 -4.02 -4.95
CA CYS A 164 -1.26 -4.79 -5.94
C CYS A 164 -2.76 -4.53 -5.78
N PRO A 165 -3.46 -4.08 -6.82
CA PRO A 165 -4.92 -4.00 -6.78
C PRO A 165 -5.52 -5.40 -6.90
N ASP A 166 -6.53 -5.70 -6.08
CA ASP A 166 -7.26 -6.95 -6.23
C ASP A 166 -8.07 -6.98 -7.55
N VAL A 167 -8.31 -8.17 -8.07
CA VAL A 167 -9.11 -8.39 -9.26
C VAL A 167 -9.82 -9.74 -9.18
N ALA A 168 -11.08 -9.79 -9.62
CA ALA A 168 -11.80 -11.04 -9.77
C ALA A 168 -11.20 -11.87 -10.91
N LEU A 169 -10.98 -13.14 -10.63
CA LEU A 169 -10.53 -14.17 -11.55
C LEU A 169 -11.60 -15.27 -11.62
N GLU A 170 -11.49 -16.21 -12.55
CA GLU A 170 -12.44 -17.33 -12.66
C GLU A 170 -12.58 -18.12 -11.35
N ASN A 171 -11.48 -18.30 -10.62
CA ASN A 171 -11.43 -19.06 -9.37
C ASN A 171 -11.21 -18.16 -8.14
N GLY A 172 -11.97 -17.06 -8.01
CA GLY A 172 -11.91 -16.16 -6.86
C GLY A 172 -11.21 -14.84 -7.14
N TYR A 173 -10.31 -14.41 -6.26
CA TYR A 173 -9.63 -13.13 -6.37
C TYR A 173 -8.11 -13.30 -6.44
N LEU A 174 -7.41 -12.30 -7.00
CA LEU A 174 -5.96 -12.35 -7.20
C LEU A 174 -5.18 -12.27 -5.87
N LEU A 175 -5.50 -11.33 -4.98
CA LEU A 175 -4.71 -11.12 -3.77
C LEU A 175 -4.60 -12.37 -2.88
N PRO A 176 -5.68 -13.13 -2.62
CA PRO A 176 -5.56 -14.40 -1.89
C PRO A 176 -4.63 -15.42 -2.56
N GLN A 177 -4.45 -15.35 -3.88
CA GLN A 177 -3.57 -16.26 -4.62
C GLN A 177 -2.09 -15.83 -4.54
N LEU A 178 -1.77 -14.60 -4.13
CA LEU A 178 -0.38 -14.14 -4.02
C LEU A 178 0.35 -14.78 -2.82
N GLY A 179 -0.34 -15.10 -1.74
CA GLY A 179 0.29 -15.70 -0.55
C GLY A 179 1.30 -14.77 0.12
N ASN A 180 2.29 -15.37 0.81
CA ASN A 180 3.28 -14.66 1.62
C ASN A 180 4.72 -14.81 1.08
N ASP A 181 4.88 -15.21 -0.17
CA ASP A 181 6.17 -15.38 -0.85
C ASP A 181 6.37 -14.31 -1.92
N PHE A 182 7.58 -14.22 -2.47
CA PHE A 182 7.78 -13.50 -3.70
C PHE A 182 7.04 -14.20 -4.84
N VAL A 183 6.27 -13.46 -5.62
CA VAL A 183 5.49 -13.98 -6.75
C VAL A 183 5.99 -13.38 -8.05
N LEU A 184 6.18 -14.23 -9.04
CA LEU A 184 6.37 -13.82 -10.43
C LEU A 184 5.04 -13.98 -11.16
N LEU A 185 4.29 -12.88 -11.24
CA LEU A 185 3.01 -12.86 -11.96
C LEU A 185 3.27 -12.63 -13.45
N CYS A 186 2.92 -13.61 -14.27
CA CYS A 186 3.05 -13.58 -15.73
C CYS A 186 1.66 -13.50 -16.37
N ILE A 187 1.37 -12.42 -17.07
CA ILE A 187 0.08 -12.21 -17.76
C ILE A 187 0.32 -12.27 -19.26
N ASN A 188 -0.39 -13.16 -19.96
CA ASN A 188 -0.27 -13.44 -21.40
C ASN A 188 1.18 -13.77 -21.84
N THR A 189 1.98 -14.32 -20.95
CA THR A 189 3.35 -14.79 -21.24
C THR A 189 3.64 -16.02 -20.41
N PRO A 190 4.46 -16.98 -20.92
CA PRO A 190 4.81 -18.17 -20.17
C PRO A 190 5.51 -17.83 -18.86
N ALA A 191 5.14 -18.54 -17.79
CA ALA A 191 5.86 -18.51 -16.53
C ALA A 191 6.89 -19.65 -16.49
N PRO A 192 8.05 -19.48 -15.81
CA PRO A 192 8.99 -20.56 -15.57
C PRO A 192 8.37 -21.63 -14.66
N GLU A 193 8.85 -22.89 -14.74
CA GLU A 193 8.43 -23.94 -13.79
C GLU A 193 8.89 -23.64 -12.36
N ALA A 194 10.11 -23.15 -12.20
CA ALA A 194 10.68 -22.73 -10.93
C ALA A 194 11.78 -21.68 -11.16
N LEU A 195 11.91 -20.74 -10.26
CA LEU A 195 13.03 -19.79 -10.22
C LEU A 195 13.44 -19.56 -8.77
N GLN A 196 14.74 -19.62 -8.50
CA GLN A 196 15.31 -19.37 -7.18
C GLN A 196 16.62 -18.59 -7.29
N VAL A 197 16.78 -17.57 -6.44
CA VAL A 197 17.98 -16.75 -6.38
C VAL A 197 18.43 -16.63 -4.91
N ASN A 198 19.67 -17.01 -4.62
CA ASN A 198 20.26 -16.97 -3.26
C ASN A 198 19.36 -17.63 -2.18
N GLY A 199 18.74 -18.79 -2.54
CA GLY A 199 17.87 -19.51 -1.61
C GLY A 199 16.49 -18.90 -1.40
N ILE A 200 16.14 -17.83 -2.15
CA ILE A 200 14.81 -17.23 -2.16
C ILE A 200 14.06 -17.75 -3.40
N ALA A 201 12.99 -18.49 -3.16
CA ALA A 201 12.15 -18.99 -4.24
C ALA A 201 11.20 -17.89 -4.73
N LEU A 202 11.01 -17.81 -6.03
CA LEU A 202 9.94 -17.07 -6.69
C LEU A 202 8.82 -18.07 -7.04
N ARG A 203 7.61 -17.78 -6.58
CA ARG A 203 6.46 -18.59 -6.95
C ARG A 203 5.85 -18.07 -8.24
N PRO A 204 5.90 -18.84 -9.34
CA PRO A 204 5.32 -18.40 -10.59
C PRO A 204 3.78 -18.47 -10.53
N LEU A 205 3.12 -17.46 -11.10
CA LEU A 205 1.68 -17.40 -11.28
C LEU A 205 1.39 -16.91 -12.70
N ALA A 206 0.90 -17.82 -13.55
CA ALA A 206 0.53 -17.51 -14.93
C ALA A 206 -0.97 -17.22 -15.01
N LEU A 207 -1.34 -16.11 -15.66
CA LEU A 207 -2.71 -15.72 -15.95
C LEU A 207 -2.87 -15.44 -17.44
N SER A 208 -3.97 -15.92 -18.01
CA SER A 208 -4.43 -15.48 -19.32
C SER A 208 -5.41 -14.33 -19.14
N CYS A 209 -5.26 -13.29 -19.92
CA CYS A 209 -6.10 -12.10 -19.91
C CYS A 209 -6.54 -11.76 -21.32
N ASP A 210 -7.82 -11.96 -21.61
CA ASP A 210 -8.48 -11.39 -22.77
C ASP A 210 -9.09 -10.06 -22.32
N PRO A 211 -8.71 -8.91 -22.89
CA PRO A 211 -9.22 -7.60 -22.50
C PRO A 211 -10.75 -7.46 -22.63
N GLU A 212 -11.39 -8.22 -23.54
CA GLU A 212 -12.83 -8.17 -23.73
C GLU A 212 -13.58 -8.90 -22.60
N THR A 213 -13.06 -10.03 -22.13
CA THR A 213 -13.68 -10.86 -21.08
C THR A 213 -13.16 -10.57 -19.69
N ASN A 214 -11.87 -10.20 -19.56
CA ASN A 214 -11.18 -9.90 -18.29
C ASN A 214 -10.83 -8.43 -18.16
N THR A 215 -11.76 -7.53 -18.48
CA THR A 215 -11.56 -6.08 -18.51
C THR A 215 -10.88 -5.52 -17.24
N ALA A 216 -11.27 -6.02 -16.07
CA ALA A 216 -10.72 -5.55 -14.80
C ALA A 216 -9.23 -5.93 -14.64
N LEU A 217 -8.81 -7.12 -15.05
CA LEU A 217 -7.41 -7.55 -15.04
C LEU A 217 -6.60 -6.74 -16.05
N ALA A 218 -7.11 -6.59 -17.27
CA ALA A 218 -6.49 -5.79 -18.31
C ALA A 218 -6.25 -4.34 -17.84
N GLN A 219 -7.28 -3.65 -17.37
CA GLN A 219 -7.18 -2.26 -16.89
C GLN A 219 -6.27 -2.09 -15.68
N ARG A 220 -6.15 -3.09 -14.81
CA ARG A 220 -5.36 -2.99 -13.58
C ARG A 220 -3.90 -3.38 -13.76
N TYR A 221 -3.58 -4.29 -14.70
CA TYR A 221 -2.25 -4.87 -14.82
C TYR A 221 -1.63 -4.76 -16.23
N LEU A 222 -2.40 -4.69 -17.30
CA LEU A 222 -1.86 -4.58 -18.66
C LEU A 222 -1.86 -3.14 -19.18
N GLY A 223 -2.93 -2.36 -18.95
CA GLY A 223 -3.13 -1.09 -19.64
C GLY A 223 -3.22 -1.34 -21.14
N ASP A 224 -2.31 -0.74 -21.92
CA ASP A 224 -2.20 -0.92 -23.37
C ASP A 224 -1.16 -1.99 -23.77
N ALA A 225 -0.52 -2.65 -22.78
CA ALA A 225 0.47 -3.68 -23.05
C ALA A 225 -0.22 -5.03 -23.38
N PRO A 226 0.27 -5.79 -24.39
CA PRO A 226 -0.31 -7.10 -24.74
C PRO A 226 0.00 -8.18 -23.71
N ALA A 227 1.10 -8.04 -22.98
CA ALA A 227 1.57 -8.94 -21.94
C ALA A 227 2.33 -8.17 -20.85
N ALA A 228 2.45 -8.76 -19.68
CA ALA A 228 3.21 -8.18 -18.59
C ALA A 228 3.78 -9.25 -17.63
N VAL A 229 4.94 -8.96 -17.07
CA VAL A 229 5.56 -9.73 -15.98
C VAL A 229 5.76 -8.81 -14.79
N TYR A 230 5.36 -9.25 -13.61
CA TYR A 230 5.49 -8.51 -12.36
C TYR A 230 6.27 -9.32 -11.33
N LEU A 231 7.24 -8.70 -10.69
CA LEU A 231 7.83 -9.21 -9.46
C LEU A 231 7.08 -8.59 -8.27
N LEU A 232 6.36 -9.41 -7.52
CA LEU A 232 5.57 -8.99 -6.38
C LEU A 232 6.25 -9.42 -5.08
N ARG A 233 6.29 -8.51 -4.12
CA ARG A 233 6.84 -8.75 -2.78
C ARG A 233 5.83 -9.53 -1.92
N PRO A 234 6.30 -10.18 -0.83
CA PRO A 234 5.40 -10.87 0.11
C PRO A 234 4.32 -9.97 0.73
N ASP A 235 4.59 -8.66 0.89
CA ASP A 235 3.63 -7.64 1.33
C ASP A 235 2.79 -7.06 0.18
N GLN A 236 2.67 -7.80 -0.93
CA GLN A 236 1.85 -7.48 -2.09
C GLN A 236 2.14 -6.12 -2.75
N HIS A 237 3.37 -5.61 -2.62
CA HIS A 237 3.83 -4.45 -3.38
C HIS A 237 4.59 -4.89 -4.64
N VAL A 238 4.46 -4.13 -5.70
CA VAL A 238 5.19 -4.34 -6.94
C VAL A 238 6.64 -3.91 -6.74
N ALA A 239 7.60 -4.84 -6.85
CA ALA A 239 9.03 -4.53 -6.83
C ALA A 239 9.54 -4.11 -8.21
N ALA A 240 9.04 -4.76 -9.26
CA ALA A 240 9.44 -4.52 -10.64
C ALA A 240 8.37 -5.00 -11.62
N ARG A 241 8.40 -4.51 -12.88
CA ARG A 241 7.52 -4.99 -13.96
C ARG A 241 8.16 -4.82 -15.34
N TRP A 242 7.81 -5.72 -16.26
CA TRP A 242 8.37 -5.80 -17.62
C TRP A 242 7.30 -6.20 -18.65
N PRO A 243 7.51 -5.93 -19.95
CA PRO A 243 6.60 -6.38 -21.00
C PRO A 243 6.75 -7.87 -21.34
N SER A 244 7.88 -8.51 -20.98
CA SER A 244 8.16 -9.90 -21.26
C SER A 244 9.07 -10.50 -20.20
N TYR A 245 9.11 -11.84 -20.15
CA TYR A 245 9.99 -12.59 -19.26
C TYR A 245 11.46 -12.44 -19.67
N ASN A 246 12.30 -12.03 -18.71
CA ASN A 246 13.76 -12.04 -18.82
C ASN A 246 14.33 -12.46 -17.46
N GLU A 247 14.93 -13.64 -17.38
CA GLU A 247 15.45 -14.21 -16.14
C GLU A 247 16.52 -13.33 -15.49
N THR A 248 17.42 -12.76 -16.29
CA THR A 248 18.50 -11.90 -15.79
C THR A 248 17.96 -10.66 -15.09
N ASP A 249 16.98 -9.99 -15.71
CA ASP A 249 16.35 -8.79 -15.13
C ASP A 249 15.56 -9.12 -13.87
N ILE A 250 14.86 -10.26 -13.87
CA ILE A 250 14.08 -10.74 -12.74
C ILE A 250 15.00 -11.09 -11.57
N CYS A 251 16.11 -11.79 -11.81
CA CYS A 251 17.10 -12.10 -10.80
C CYS A 251 17.72 -10.83 -10.19
N ALA A 252 18.10 -9.87 -11.03
CA ALA A 252 18.62 -8.57 -10.58
C ALA A 252 17.60 -7.80 -9.74
N ALA A 253 16.33 -7.81 -10.14
CA ALA A 253 15.26 -7.15 -9.37
C ALA A 253 14.99 -7.85 -8.03
N LEU A 254 15.05 -9.18 -7.95
CA LEU A 254 14.92 -9.89 -6.68
C LEU A 254 16.08 -9.58 -5.75
N LEU A 255 17.32 -9.55 -6.24
CA LEU A 255 18.49 -9.17 -5.43
C LEU A 255 18.32 -7.74 -4.90
N ARG A 256 17.85 -6.80 -5.72
CA ARG A 256 17.52 -5.44 -5.29
C ARG A 256 16.41 -5.43 -4.24
N ALA A 257 15.30 -6.12 -4.48
CA ALA A 257 14.17 -6.18 -3.55
C ALA A 257 14.50 -6.82 -2.20
N THR A 258 15.63 -7.52 -2.12
CA THR A 258 16.15 -8.16 -0.90
C THR A 258 17.46 -7.51 -0.38
N ALA A 259 17.79 -6.31 -0.89
CA ALA A 259 18.98 -5.54 -0.52
C ALA A 259 20.31 -6.31 -0.71
N GLN A 260 20.40 -7.14 -1.74
CA GLN A 260 21.59 -7.94 -2.09
C GLN A 260 22.26 -7.45 -3.40
N GLY A 261 21.68 -6.45 -4.07
CA GLY A 261 22.14 -5.88 -5.32
C GLY A 261 22.54 -4.44 -5.24
#